data_20b9d9da827f043820645a8d2df11c07
#
_entry.id   20b9d9da827f043820645a8d2df11c07
#
_cell.length_a   1.000
_cell.length_b   1.000
_cell.length_c   1.000
_cell.angle_alpha   90.00
_cell.angle_beta   90.00
_cell.angle_gamma   90.00
#
_symmetry.space_group_name_H-M   'P 1'
#
loop_
_entity.id
_entity.type
_entity.pdbx_description
1 polymer ?
#
loop_
_entity_poly.entity_id
_entity_poly.type
_entity_poly.pdbx_seq_one_letter_code
_entity_poly.pdbx_strand_id
1 'polypeptide(L)'
;MSQITNEVKNQIKKRRTFAIISHPDAGKTTLTEKFLLYGGAINQAGSVKGKATAKHAVSDWMEIEKERGISVTSSVLQFNYDGYCINILDTPGHQDFSEDTYRTLMAADSAVMVIDASKGVEAQTRKLFKVCTMRHIPIFTFINKMDREAMDTFELLDDIENELGIATCPINWPIGSGKEFKGVYDRASKKVEIFSDTKKGTTQGEVKKVDINDPEIFWLITDDQKLQLEEEIELQDGAGAEFDQELVSKGELSPVFFGSALTNFGVETFLQHFLQMTTSPLPRISDRGPIDPMEEGDFSAFVFKIQANMNKAHRDRIAFMRICSGEFEAGMDVYHMQGGKKVRLSQPQQMMASERKMISKAYGGDIIGVFDPGIFSIGDTLTTAQDKFTYEGIPTFAPEHFARVRQVDTMKRKQFIKGINQIAQEGAIQIFQEYNTGMEEIIVGVVGVLQFDVLKYRLENEYNVEIRLENLPYEYIRWIENEEIDLDKLTGTSDMKKVKDLKGHPLLLFVNEWSIRMTIDRNDGLKLTEFGRS
;
A
#
# COMPACT_ATOMS: atom_id res chain seq x y z
N MET A 1 -17.01 12.61 24.20
CA MET A 1 -17.07 11.36 23.39
C MET A 1 -18.53 10.95 23.29
N SER A 2 -19.05 10.84 22.08
CA SER A 2 -20.38 10.27 21.86
C SER A 2 -20.29 8.76 22.05
N GLN A 3 -21.34 8.16 22.68
CA GLN A 3 -21.38 6.70 22.80
C GLN A 3 -21.68 6.07 21.44
N ILE A 4 -20.83 5.14 21.04
CA ILE A 4 -21.03 4.35 19.82
C ILE A 4 -22.21 3.39 19.98
N THR A 5 -23.09 3.32 18.98
CA THR A 5 -24.24 2.41 18.99
C THR A 5 -23.82 0.98 18.65
N ASN A 6 -24.61 -0.01 19.11
CA ASN A 6 -24.36 -1.42 18.77
C ASN A 6 -24.44 -1.70 17.27
N GLU A 7 -25.27 -0.97 16.54
CA GLU A 7 -25.38 -1.09 15.09
C GLU A 7 -24.05 -0.68 14.41
N VAL A 8 -23.50 0.49 14.79
CA VAL A 8 -22.21 0.97 14.26
C VAL A 8 -21.07 0.01 14.62
N LYS A 9 -21.04 -0.50 15.87
CA LYS A 9 -20.05 -1.52 16.28
C LYS A 9 -20.11 -2.78 15.38
N ASN A 10 -21.33 -3.27 15.11
CA ASN A 10 -21.52 -4.44 14.27
C ASN A 10 -21.08 -4.18 12.82
N GLN A 11 -21.27 -2.97 12.32
CA GLN A 11 -20.78 -2.58 11.01
C GLN A 11 -19.25 -2.52 10.97
N ILE A 12 -18.61 -1.95 11.99
CA ILE A 12 -17.14 -1.87 12.09
C ILE A 12 -16.53 -3.27 12.16
N LYS A 13 -17.08 -4.18 12.97
CA LYS A 13 -16.62 -5.57 13.11
C LYS A 13 -16.55 -6.34 11.78
N LYS A 14 -17.38 -5.99 10.81
CA LYS A 14 -17.42 -6.63 9.49
C LYS A 14 -16.34 -6.09 8.53
N ARG A 15 -15.65 -4.97 8.83
CA ARG A 15 -14.66 -4.38 7.96
C ARG A 15 -13.33 -5.11 8.04
N ARG A 16 -12.74 -5.31 6.88
CA ARG A 16 -11.39 -5.85 6.70
C ARG A 16 -10.65 -4.96 5.71
N THR A 17 -9.67 -4.23 6.21
CA THR A 17 -8.90 -3.29 5.40
C THR A 17 -7.44 -3.70 5.43
N PHE A 18 -6.94 -4.19 4.32
CA PHE A 18 -5.59 -4.72 4.22
C PHE A 18 -4.87 -4.26 2.96
N ALA A 19 -3.57 -4.16 3.08
CA ALA A 19 -2.69 -3.88 1.95
C ALA A 19 -2.09 -5.17 1.40
N ILE A 20 -1.81 -5.20 0.10
CA ILE A 20 -1.04 -6.28 -0.52
C ILE A 20 0.35 -5.76 -0.84
N ILE A 21 1.37 -6.41 -0.28
CA ILE A 21 2.77 -6.05 -0.45
C ILE A 21 3.55 -7.18 -1.11
N SER A 22 4.51 -6.86 -1.96
CA SER A 22 5.37 -7.84 -2.61
C SER A 22 6.57 -7.21 -3.28
N HIS A 23 7.53 -8.03 -3.65
CA HIS A 23 8.50 -7.68 -4.69
C HIS A 23 7.80 -7.58 -6.08
N PRO A 24 8.31 -6.75 -7.02
CA PRO A 24 7.81 -6.74 -8.39
C PRO A 24 7.73 -8.15 -9.00
N ASP A 25 6.72 -8.40 -9.79
CA ASP A 25 6.49 -9.68 -10.47
C ASP A 25 6.14 -10.89 -9.56
N ALA A 26 6.06 -10.76 -8.22
CA ALA A 26 5.65 -11.87 -7.34
C ALA A 26 4.19 -12.32 -7.56
N GLY A 27 3.39 -11.54 -8.30
CA GLY A 27 2.01 -11.86 -8.66
C GLY A 27 0.94 -11.14 -7.85
N LYS A 28 1.31 -10.02 -7.21
CA LYS A 28 0.42 -9.18 -6.42
C LYS A 28 -0.86 -8.80 -7.17
N THR A 29 -0.72 -8.14 -8.32
CA THR A 29 -1.86 -7.70 -9.14
C THR A 29 -2.74 -8.88 -9.58
N THR A 30 -2.14 -10.03 -9.89
CA THR A 30 -2.89 -11.24 -10.21
C THR A 30 -3.71 -11.71 -9.01
N LEU A 31 -3.14 -11.72 -7.80
CA LEU A 31 -3.85 -12.11 -6.59
C LEU A 31 -5.00 -11.13 -6.28
N THR A 32 -4.77 -9.82 -6.41
CA THR A 32 -5.80 -8.79 -6.25
C THR A 32 -6.99 -9.04 -7.19
N GLU A 33 -6.73 -9.29 -8.47
CA GLU A 33 -7.77 -9.62 -9.46
C GLU A 33 -8.56 -10.89 -9.09
N LYS A 34 -7.90 -11.88 -8.47
CA LYS A 34 -8.58 -13.08 -8.00
C LYS A 34 -9.50 -12.81 -6.82
N PHE A 35 -9.08 -11.98 -5.87
CA PHE A 35 -9.96 -11.58 -4.77
C PHE A 35 -11.22 -10.88 -5.29
N LEU A 36 -11.07 -10.00 -6.28
CA LEU A 36 -12.23 -9.35 -6.94
C LEU A 36 -13.12 -10.36 -7.66
N LEU A 37 -12.53 -11.37 -8.29
CA LEU A 37 -13.26 -12.44 -8.98
C LEU A 37 -14.07 -13.29 -7.99
N TYR A 38 -13.46 -13.75 -6.90
CA TYR A 38 -14.14 -14.53 -5.86
C TYR A 38 -15.18 -13.69 -5.11
N GLY A 39 -14.92 -12.40 -4.90
CA GLY A 39 -15.88 -11.46 -4.36
C GLY A 39 -17.04 -11.10 -5.30
N GLY A 40 -17.04 -11.62 -6.53
CA GLY A 40 -18.08 -11.31 -7.53
C GLY A 40 -18.07 -9.86 -8.04
N ALA A 41 -17.01 -9.11 -7.71
CA ALA A 41 -16.84 -7.73 -8.15
C ALA A 41 -16.46 -7.62 -9.64
N ILE A 42 -15.85 -8.66 -10.19
CA ILE A 42 -15.54 -8.82 -11.62
C ILE A 42 -15.94 -10.20 -12.11
N ASN A 43 -16.34 -10.31 -13.38
CA ASN A 43 -16.75 -11.59 -13.97
C ASN A 43 -15.58 -12.41 -14.54
N GLN A 44 -14.46 -11.75 -14.85
CA GLN A 44 -13.24 -12.36 -15.37
C GLN A 44 -12.03 -11.57 -14.89
N ALA A 45 -11.02 -12.27 -14.38
CA ALA A 45 -9.76 -11.65 -14.01
C ALA A 45 -8.97 -11.22 -15.24
N GLY A 46 -8.34 -10.05 -15.19
CA GLY A 46 -7.43 -9.53 -16.20
C GLY A 46 -6.05 -10.21 -16.15
N SER A 47 -5.19 -9.91 -17.13
CA SER A 47 -3.82 -10.38 -17.19
C SER A 47 -2.86 -9.21 -17.27
N VAL A 48 -1.82 -9.20 -16.42
CA VAL A 48 -0.77 -8.18 -16.41
C VAL A 48 0.18 -8.31 -17.62
N LYS A 49 0.37 -9.54 -18.10
CA LYS A 49 1.24 -9.85 -19.27
C LYS A 49 0.39 -10.37 -20.42
N GLY A 50 -0.23 -9.46 -21.19
CA GLY A 50 -1.03 -9.81 -22.36
C GLY A 50 -0.59 -9.06 -23.61
N LYS A 51 -0.76 -9.70 -24.79
CA LYS A 51 -0.67 -9.01 -26.08
C LYS A 51 -1.71 -7.88 -26.10
N ALA A 52 -1.53 -6.87 -26.95
CA ALA A 52 -2.35 -5.65 -27.08
C ALA A 52 -3.89 -5.82 -27.15
N THR A 53 -4.40 -7.04 -27.16
CA THR A 53 -5.83 -7.39 -27.14
C THR A 53 -6.32 -7.98 -25.82
N ALA A 54 -5.44 -8.13 -24.80
CA ALA A 54 -5.80 -8.69 -23.50
C ALA A 54 -6.41 -7.60 -22.59
N LYS A 55 -7.38 -8.01 -21.77
CA LYS A 55 -8.01 -7.16 -20.78
C LYS A 55 -6.97 -6.82 -19.69
N HIS A 56 -6.68 -5.53 -19.49
CA HIS A 56 -5.76 -5.08 -18.43
C HIS A 56 -6.37 -5.29 -17.04
N ALA A 57 -5.51 -5.33 -16.02
CA ALA A 57 -5.95 -5.42 -14.64
C ALA A 57 -6.78 -4.19 -14.22
N VAL A 58 -7.76 -4.40 -13.37
CA VAL A 58 -8.64 -3.32 -12.87
C VAL A 58 -7.88 -2.32 -12.00
N SER A 59 -6.81 -2.77 -11.34
CA SER A 59 -5.95 -1.93 -10.52
C SER A 59 -5.11 -0.93 -11.33
N ASP A 60 -4.77 -1.27 -12.59
CA ASP A 60 -3.91 -0.44 -13.44
C ASP A 60 -4.76 0.50 -14.30
N TRP A 61 -5.02 1.70 -13.81
CA TRP A 61 -5.91 2.66 -14.46
C TRP A 61 -5.17 3.71 -15.30
N MET A 62 -3.88 4.02 -15.01
CA MET A 62 -3.08 4.95 -15.80
C MET A 62 -2.58 4.32 -17.10
N GLU A 63 -2.54 5.08 -18.19
CA GLU A 63 -2.01 4.58 -19.47
C GLU A 63 -0.53 4.18 -19.37
N ILE A 64 0.26 4.92 -18.60
CA ILE A 64 1.68 4.59 -18.38
C ILE A 64 1.86 3.26 -17.63
N GLU A 65 0.94 2.90 -16.73
CA GLU A 65 0.93 1.60 -16.05
C GLU A 65 0.68 0.47 -17.06
N LYS A 66 -0.29 0.67 -17.95
CA LYS A 66 -0.64 -0.30 -19.00
C LYS A 66 0.46 -0.48 -20.03
N GLU A 67 1.11 0.62 -20.44
CA GLU A 67 2.20 0.60 -21.41
C GLU A 67 3.45 -0.08 -20.85
N ARG A 68 3.79 0.17 -19.60
CA ARG A 68 5.00 -0.36 -18.95
C ARG A 68 4.78 -1.70 -18.24
N GLY A 69 3.52 -2.06 -17.95
CA GLY A 69 3.16 -3.28 -17.21
C GLY A 69 3.61 -3.24 -15.74
N ILE A 70 3.69 -2.06 -15.15
CA ILE A 70 4.02 -1.84 -13.73
C ILE A 70 3.00 -0.92 -13.09
N SER A 71 2.57 -1.23 -11.87
CA SER A 71 1.72 -0.34 -11.08
C SER A 71 2.57 0.82 -10.51
N VAL A 72 2.12 2.04 -10.77
CA VAL A 72 2.80 3.29 -10.38
C VAL A 72 2.14 3.91 -9.15
N THR A 73 0.83 3.75 -9.02
CA THR A 73 0.05 4.30 -7.91
C THR A 73 -0.73 3.22 -7.19
N SER A 74 -0.97 3.42 -5.88
CA SER A 74 -1.85 2.55 -5.11
C SER A 74 -3.28 2.66 -5.59
N SER A 75 -4.00 1.54 -5.60
CA SER A 75 -5.43 1.49 -5.87
C SER A 75 -6.21 1.08 -4.63
N VAL A 76 -7.40 1.64 -4.45
CA VAL A 76 -8.35 1.24 -3.40
C VAL A 76 -9.48 0.47 -4.06
N LEU A 77 -9.71 -0.76 -3.65
CA LEU A 77 -10.72 -1.64 -4.22
C LEU A 77 -11.60 -2.18 -3.09
N GLN A 78 -12.91 -2.17 -3.31
CA GLN A 78 -13.88 -2.57 -2.29
C GLN A 78 -14.88 -3.58 -2.85
N PHE A 79 -15.24 -4.56 -2.04
CA PHE A 79 -16.31 -5.53 -2.34
C PHE A 79 -16.81 -6.20 -1.05
N ASN A 80 -17.94 -6.90 -1.15
CA ASN A 80 -18.47 -7.71 -0.06
C ASN A 80 -18.24 -9.18 -0.35
N TYR A 81 -17.81 -9.93 0.67
CA TYR A 81 -17.63 -11.37 0.58
C TYR A 81 -17.89 -12.01 1.94
N ASP A 82 -18.69 -13.08 1.97
CA ASP A 82 -19.01 -13.87 3.16
C ASP A 82 -19.41 -13.03 4.41
N GLY A 83 -20.21 -12.00 4.19
CA GLY A 83 -20.67 -11.09 5.26
C GLY A 83 -19.68 -10.03 5.70
N TYR A 84 -18.45 -10.03 5.16
CA TYR A 84 -17.45 -8.99 5.38
C TYR A 84 -17.50 -7.91 4.31
N CYS A 85 -17.16 -6.69 4.72
CA CYS A 85 -16.90 -5.56 3.82
C CYS A 85 -15.38 -5.42 3.69
N ILE A 86 -14.87 -5.67 2.51
CA ILE A 86 -13.43 -5.79 2.25
C ILE A 86 -12.94 -4.55 1.52
N ASN A 87 -11.86 -3.96 2.04
CA ASN A 87 -11.13 -2.87 1.43
C ASN A 87 -9.71 -3.35 1.14
N ILE A 88 -9.37 -3.49 -0.14
CA ILE A 88 -8.01 -3.83 -0.58
C ILE A 88 -7.27 -2.55 -0.95
N LEU A 89 -6.09 -2.40 -0.39
CA LEU A 89 -5.12 -1.39 -0.74
C LEU A 89 -4.03 -2.05 -1.59
N ASP A 90 -4.19 -1.97 -2.91
CA ASP A 90 -3.20 -2.52 -3.84
C ASP A 90 -2.06 -1.52 -4.01
N THR A 91 -0.86 -1.88 -3.55
CA THR A 91 0.30 -0.99 -3.51
C THR A 91 1.19 -1.15 -4.75
N PRO A 92 1.95 -0.12 -5.18
CA PRO A 92 2.98 -0.30 -6.19
C PRO A 92 4.01 -1.35 -5.76
N GLY A 93 4.40 -2.24 -6.68
CA GLY A 93 5.45 -3.23 -6.39
C GLY A 93 6.87 -2.68 -6.54
N HIS A 94 7.06 -1.65 -7.37
CA HIS A 94 8.38 -1.11 -7.69
C HIS A 94 8.92 -0.20 -6.58
N GLN A 95 10.21 -0.33 -6.26
CA GLN A 95 10.87 0.41 -5.17
C GLN A 95 10.81 1.94 -5.34
N ASP A 96 10.77 2.45 -6.56
CA ASP A 96 10.68 3.88 -6.86
C ASP A 96 9.39 4.53 -6.33
N PHE A 97 8.37 3.71 -6.04
CA PHE A 97 7.07 4.16 -5.50
C PHE A 97 6.85 3.76 -4.04
N SER A 98 7.92 3.49 -3.30
CA SER A 98 7.84 3.04 -1.89
C SER A 98 7.16 4.07 -0.98
N GLU A 99 7.23 5.35 -1.28
CA GLU A 99 6.56 6.39 -0.50
C GLU A 99 5.02 6.28 -0.59
N ASP A 100 4.46 6.04 -1.80
CA ASP A 100 3.02 5.80 -1.96
C ASP A 100 2.59 4.50 -1.28
N THR A 101 3.43 3.46 -1.35
CA THR A 101 3.20 2.21 -0.62
C THR A 101 3.16 2.44 0.89
N TYR A 102 4.11 3.19 1.44
CA TYR A 102 4.15 3.51 2.87
C TYR A 102 2.88 4.24 3.33
N ARG A 103 2.48 5.31 2.61
CA ARG A 103 1.26 6.07 2.94
C ARG A 103 0.03 5.18 2.92
N THR A 104 -0.04 4.29 1.96
CA THR A 104 -1.14 3.33 1.81
C THR A 104 -1.16 2.32 2.95
N LEU A 105 0.00 1.81 3.38
CA LEU A 105 0.14 0.95 4.56
C LEU A 105 -0.30 1.64 5.84
N MET A 106 -0.18 2.97 5.93
CA MET A 106 -0.70 3.74 7.07
C MET A 106 -2.24 3.63 7.21
N ALA A 107 -2.95 3.34 6.12
CA ALA A 107 -4.41 3.18 6.13
C ALA A 107 -4.86 1.72 6.34
N ALA A 108 -3.94 0.75 6.34
CA ALA A 108 -4.24 -0.67 6.50
C ALA A 108 -4.28 -1.12 7.96
N ASP A 109 -5.08 -2.17 8.24
CA ASP A 109 -5.13 -2.86 9.54
C ASP A 109 -4.34 -4.18 9.53
N SER A 110 -4.04 -4.70 8.34
CA SER A 110 -3.19 -5.89 8.14
C SER A 110 -2.54 -5.84 6.77
N ALA A 111 -1.60 -6.74 6.52
CA ALA A 111 -0.94 -6.86 5.23
C ALA A 111 -0.95 -8.31 4.74
N VAL A 112 -1.12 -8.49 3.44
CA VAL A 112 -0.88 -9.75 2.72
C VAL A 112 0.44 -9.61 1.99
N MET A 113 1.42 -10.37 2.41
CA MET A 113 2.76 -10.43 1.81
C MET A 113 2.79 -11.54 0.77
N VAL A 114 3.04 -11.21 -0.49
CA VAL A 114 3.11 -12.18 -1.59
C VAL A 114 4.56 -12.47 -1.91
N ILE A 115 4.93 -13.74 -1.84
CA ILE A 115 6.27 -14.27 -2.10
C ILE A 115 6.24 -15.18 -3.34
N ASP A 116 7.23 -15.05 -4.22
CA ASP A 116 7.43 -15.96 -5.34
C ASP A 116 8.09 -17.25 -4.84
N ALA A 117 7.41 -18.39 -4.98
CA ALA A 117 7.89 -19.69 -4.51
C ALA A 117 9.25 -20.11 -5.09
N SER A 118 9.63 -19.56 -6.25
CA SER A 118 10.93 -19.87 -6.89
C SER A 118 12.08 -18.96 -6.41
N LYS A 119 11.80 -17.90 -5.66
CA LYS A 119 12.79 -16.87 -5.30
C LYS A 119 12.91 -16.62 -3.80
N GLY A 120 11.87 -16.94 -3.02
CA GLY A 120 11.83 -16.62 -1.59
C GLY A 120 11.70 -15.12 -1.31
N VAL A 121 12.30 -14.66 -0.22
CA VAL A 121 12.23 -13.28 0.24
C VAL A 121 13.17 -12.39 -0.55
N GLU A 122 12.62 -11.46 -1.31
CA GLU A 122 13.36 -10.52 -2.15
C GLU A 122 13.52 -9.13 -1.47
N ALA A 123 14.43 -8.30 -1.97
CA ALA A 123 14.83 -7.03 -1.34
C ALA A 123 13.67 -6.07 -1.06
N GLN A 124 12.70 -5.94 -1.97
CA GLN A 124 11.56 -5.06 -1.76
C GLN A 124 10.61 -5.60 -0.69
N THR A 125 10.44 -6.91 -0.62
CA THR A 125 9.65 -7.58 0.43
C THR A 125 10.19 -7.25 1.81
N ARG A 126 11.53 -7.32 2.01
CA ARG A 126 12.18 -6.94 3.28
C ARG A 126 11.88 -5.49 3.69
N LYS A 127 11.98 -4.56 2.73
CA LYS A 127 11.71 -3.14 3.00
C LYS A 127 10.26 -2.92 3.44
N LEU A 128 9.30 -3.51 2.72
CA LEU A 128 7.87 -3.36 3.02
C LEU A 128 7.46 -4.08 4.30
N PHE A 129 8.02 -5.26 4.56
CA PHE A 129 7.85 -5.98 5.82
C PHE A 129 8.26 -5.11 7.02
N LYS A 130 9.43 -4.46 6.93
CA LYS A 130 9.92 -3.56 7.98
C LYS A 130 8.95 -2.41 8.27
N VAL A 131 8.29 -1.88 7.24
CA VAL A 131 7.24 -0.86 7.42
C VAL A 131 6.04 -1.42 8.18
N CYS A 132 5.61 -2.63 7.85
CA CYS A 132 4.49 -3.30 8.54
C CYS A 132 4.81 -3.55 10.02
N THR A 133 6.04 -4.02 10.33
CA THR A 133 6.46 -4.25 11.73
C THR A 133 6.56 -2.96 12.53
N MET A 134 7.04 -1.86 11.95
CA MET A 134 7.03 -0.54 12.61
C MET A 134 5.61 -0.06 12.96
N ARG A 135 4.62 -0.54 12.24
CA ARG A 135 3.20 -0.24 12.44
C ARG A 135 2.49 -1.25 13.32
N HIS A 136 3.15 -2.33 13.72
CA HIS A 136 2.57 -3.44 14.47
C HIS A 136 1.28 -3.99 13.84
N ILE A 137 1.22 -4.04 12.51
CA ILE A 137 0.08 -4.63 11.80
C ILE A 137 0.33 -6.12 11.52
N PRO A 138 -0.70 -6.97 11.65
CA PRO A 138 -0.60 -8.40 11.32
C PRO A 138 -0.19 -8.62 9.87
N ILE A 139 0.68 -9.62 9.65
CA ILE A 139 1.18 -9.98 8.31
C ILE A 139 0.81 -11.42 8.01
N PHE A 140 0.14 -11.62 6.88
CA PHE A 140 -0.23 -12.92 6.33
C PHE A 140 0.59 -13.17 5.07
N THR A 141 1.20 -14.32 4.97
CA THR A 141 2.08 -14.66 3.84
C THR A 141 1.37 -15.56 2.84
N PHE A 142 1.37 -15.18 1.57
CA PHE A 142 0.92 -16.01 0.45
C PHE A 142 2.10 -16.36 -0.45
N ILE A 143 2.55 -17.61 -0.40
CA ILE A 143 3.60 -18.15 -1.25
C ILE A 143 2.95 -18.55 -2.58
N ASN A 144 3.22 -17.73 -3.59
CA ASN A 144 2.57 -17.76 -4.89
C ASN A 144 3.42 -18.48 -5.94
N LYS A 145 2.79 -18.88 -7.02
CA LYS A 145 3.40 -19.52 -8.21
C LYS A 145 3.86 -20.96 -7.98
N MET A 146 3.18 -21.70 -7.12
CA MET A 146 3.41 -23.13 -6.93
C MET A 146 3.16 -23.95 -8.23
N ASP A 147 2.52 -23.37 -9.25
CA ASP A 147 2.39 -23.92 -10.61
C ASP A 147 3.70 -23.92 -11.43
N ARG A 148 4.78 -23.42 -10.86
CA ARG A 148 6.15 -23.42 -11.42
C ARG A 148 7.09 -24.15 -10.51
N GLU A 149 8.30 -24.46 -11.01
CA GLU A 149 9.36 -24.99 -10.15
C GLU A 149 9.58 -24.04 -8.97
N ALA A 150 9.44 -24.56 -7.77
CA ALA A 150 9.54 -23.83 -6.51
C ALA A 150 10.76 -24.34 -5.71
N MET A 151 11.21 -23.52 -4.78
CA MET A 151 12.10 -23.98 -3.71
C MET A 151 11.38 -25.02 -2.86
N ASP A 152 12.14 -25.78 -2.08
CA ASP A 152 11.57 -26.68 -1.09
C ASP A 152 10.66 -25.92 -0.11
N THR A 153 9.58 -26.56 0.32
CA THR A 153 8.56 -25.92 1.17
C THR A 153 9.12 -25.50 2.53
N PHE A 154 9.96 -26.34 3.15
CA PHE A 154 10.60 -26.02 4.42
C PHE A 154 11.68 -24.95 4.23
N GLU A 155 12.47 -25.00 3.14
CA GLU A 155 13.44 -23.95 2.83
C GLU A 155 12.76 -22.57 2.65
N LEU A 156 11.55 -22.52 2.08
CA LEU A 156 10.78 -21.28 1.95
C LEU A 156 10.35 -20.72 3.31
N LEU A 157 9.94 -21.58 4.24
CA LEU A 157 9.59 -21.16 5.60
C LEU A 157 10.83 -20.65 6.35
N ASP A 158 11.94 -21.38 6.28
CA ASP A 158 13.22 -21.00 6.88
C ASP A 158 13.74 -19.67 6.31
N ASP A 159 13.60 -19.45 5.00
CA ASP A 159 13.97 -18.19 4.35
C ASP A 159 13.15 -17.00 4.91
N ILE A 160 11.84 -17.18 5.07
CA ILE A 160 10.97 -16.16 5.67
C ILE A 160 11.39 -15.85 7.10
N GLU A 161 11.62 -16.88 7.93
CA GLU A 161 11.98 -16.72 9.34
C GLU A 161 13.36 -16.07 9.51
N ASN A 162 14.34 -16.51 8.74
CA ASN A 162 15.71 -16.00 8.80
C ASN A 162 15.83 -14.56 8.25
N GLU A 163 15.16 -14.27 7.12
CA GLU A 163 15.29 -12.99 6.45
C GLU A 163 14.44 -11.89 7.08
N LEU A 164 13.30 -12.25 7.66
CA LEU A 164 12.33 -11.30 8.20
C LEU A 164 12.27 -11.30 9.74
N GLY A 165 12.75 -12.36 10.39
CA GLY A 165 12.71 -12.47 11.84
C GLY A 165 11.29 -12.65 12.41
N ILE A 166 10.37 -13.24 11.65
CA ILE A 166 9.00 -13.55 12.05
C ILE A 166 8.78 -15.06 12.00
N ALA A 167 8.15 -15.62 13.02
CA ALA A 167 7.78 -17.03 13.00
C ALA A 167 6.69 -17.31 11.94
N THR A 168 6.72 -18.51 11.38
CA THR A 168 5.74 -18.95 10.36
C THR A 168 4.81 -20.03 10.88
N CYS A 169 3.53 -19.95 10.50
CA CYS A 169 2.54 -20.99 10.76
C CYS A 169 1.82 -21.36 9.46
N PRO A 170 2.19 -22.45 8.79
CA PRO A 170 1.48 -22.90 7.59
C PRO A 170 0.04 -23.30 7.91
N ILE A 171 -0.91 -22.68 7.24
CA ILE A 171 -2.35 -22.98 7.37
C ILE A 171 -2.76 -24.04 6.36
N ASN A 172 -2.16 -24.01 5.18
CA ASN A 172 -2.28 -25.07 4.20
C ASN A 172 -0.89 -25.58 3.80
N TRP A 173 -0.85 -26.73 3.14
CA TRP A 173 0.38 -27.37 2.66
C TRP A 173 0.25 -27.73 1.19
N PRO A 174 1.26 -27.46 0.34
CA PRO A 174 1.17 -27.74 -1.09
C PRO A 174 1.34 -29.22 -1.39
N ILE A 175 0.66 -29.71 -2.41
CA ILE A 175 0.79 -31.07 -2.91
C ILE A 175 1.54 -31.03 -4.24
N GLY A 176 2.85 -31.26 -4.18
CA GLY A 176 3.76 -31.10 -5.30
C GLY A 176 4.03 -29.65 -5.66
N SER A 177 4.84 -29.44 -6.70
CA SER A 177 5.17 -28.13 -7.26
C SER A 177 5.30 -28.22 -8.77
N GLY A 178 5.28 -27.09 -9.47
CA GLY A 178 5.41 -27.04 -10.93
C GLY A 178 4.29 -27.77 -11.64
N LYS A 179 4.66 -28.67 -12.55
CA LYS A 179 3.68 -29.47 -13.31
C LYS A 179 2.98 -30.54 -12.45
N GLU A 180 3.57 -30.87 -11.33
CA GLU A 180 3.04 -31.86 -10.37
C GLU A 180 2.19 -31.21 -9.27
N PHE A 181 2.04 -29.90 -9.28
CA PHE A 181 1.19 -29.19 -8.33
C PHE A 181 -0.29 -29.55 -8.55
N LYS A 182 -0.88 -30.28 -7.64
CA LYS A 182 -2.25 -30.79 -7.71
C LYS A 182 -3.25 -29.97 -6.91
N GLY A 183 -2.81 -29.38 -5.81
CA GLY A 183 -3.65 -28.65 -4.89
C GLY A 183 -2.96 -28.38 -3.57
N VAL A 184 -3.76 -28.15 -2.55
CA VAL A 184 -3.27 -27.90 -1.19
C VAL A 184 -4.00 -28.78 -0.18
N TYR A 185 -3.32 -29.09 0.92
CA TYR A 185 -3.93 -29.70 2.09
C TYR A 185 -4.26 -28.61 3.11
N ASP A 186 -5.53 -28.41 3.41
CA ASP A 186 -5.98 -27.49 4.46
C ASP A 186 -5.82 -28.17 5.83
N ARG A 187 -4.89 -27.67 6.63
CA ARG A 187 -4.56 -28.24 7.95
C ARG A 187 -5.69 -28.07 8.96
N ALA A 188 -6.50 -27.02 8.85
CA ALA A 188 -7.62 -26.76 9.75
C ALA A 188 -8.77 -27.76 9.54
N SER A 189 -9.18 -27.98 8.29
CA SER A 189 -10.25 -28.92 7.95
C SER A 189 -9.78 -30.36 7.75
N LYS A 190 -8.44 -30.58 7.66
CA LYS A 190 -7.79 -31.86 7.33
C LYS A 190 -8.25 -32.44 6.00
N LYS A 191 -8.50 -31.57 5.02
CA LYS A 191 -8.96 -31.95 3.68
C LYS A 191 -7.94 -31.56 2.62
N VAL A 192 -7.85 -32.43 1.63
CA VAL A 192 -7.14 -32.13 0.38
C VAL A 192 -8.08 -31.35 -0.53
N GLU A 193 -7.63 -30.22 -1.01
CA GLU A 193 -8.33 -29.37 -1.96
C GLU A 193 -7.67 -29.48 -3.33
N ILE A 194 -8.36 -30.11 -4.26
CA ILE A 194 -7.94 -30.28 -5.65
C ILE A 194 -8.70 -29.30 -6.51
N PHE A 195 -7.98 -28.63 -7.39
CA PHE A 195 -8.54 -27.61 -8.26
C PHE A 195 -8.71 -28.15 -9.67
N SER A 196 -9.90 -27.95 -10.24
CA SER A 196 -10.16 -28.26 -11.64
C SER A 196 -9.46 -27.25 -12.56
N ASP A 197 -8.87 -27.74 -13.64
CA ASP A 197 -8.21 -26.88 -14.63
C ASP A 197 -9.24 -25.99 -15.33
N THR A 198 -9.21 -24.70 -15.02
CA THR A 198 -10.14 -23.71 -15.60
C THR A 198 -9.39 -22.82 -16.57
N LYS A 199 -9.88 -22.68 -17.80
CA LYS A 199 -9.40 -21.75 -18.85
C LYS A 199 -8.31 -20.76 -18.42
N LYS A 200 -7.17 -21.27 -17.94
CA LYS A 200 -6.03 -20.51 -17.37
C LYS A 200 -6.42 -19.61 -16.18
N GLY A 201 -7.32 -20.08 -15.31
CA GLY A 201 -7.70 -19.35 -14.11
C GLY A 201 -8.51 -18.07 -14.31
N THR A 202 -9.02 -17.79 -15.51
CA THR A 202 -9.79 -16.56 -15.78
C THR A 202 -11.20 -16.55 -15.20
N THR A 203 -11.70 -17.71 -14.80
CA THR A 203 -13.00 -17.90 -14.15
C THR A 203 -12.83 -18.67 -12.85
N GLN A 204 -13.80 -18.59 -11.94
CA GLN A 204 -13.82 -19.40 -10.72
C GLN A 204 -13.81 -20.88 -11.10
N GLY A 205 -12.93 -21.67 -10.44
CA GLY A 205 -12.85 -23.13 -10.60
C GLY A 205 -13.66 -23.84 -9.54
N GLU A 206 -14.08 -25.07 -9.85
CA GLU A 206 -14.62 -25.95 -8.82
C GLU A 206 -13.48 -26.51 -7.97
N VAL A 207 -13.58 -26.38 -6.66
CA VAL A 207 -12.66 -26.96 -5.69
C VAL A 207 -13.27 -28.24 -5.16
N LYS A 208 -12.59 -29.36 -5.39
CA LYS A 208 -12.98 -30.66 -4.84
C LYS A 208 -12.27 -30.83 -3.50
N LYS A 209 -13.03 -30.96 -2.43
CA LYS A 209 -12.52 -31.18 -1.06
C LYS A 209 -12.72 -32.63 -0.67
N VAL A 210 -11.63 -33.33 -0.41
CA VAL A 210 -11.60 -34.78 -0.11
C VAL A 210 -10.81 -35.00 1.18
N ASP A 211 -11.32 -35.88 2.06
CA ASP A 211 -10.55 -36.31 3.23
C ASP A 211 -9.30 -37.07 2.79
N ILE A 212 -8.17 -36.86 3.46
CA ILE A 212 -6.89 -37.52 3.11
C ILE A 212 -6.98 -39.06 3.19
N ASN A 213 -7.89 -39.57 4.02
CA ASN A 213 -8.13 -41.02 4.20
C ASN A 213 -9.24 -41.56 3.29
N ASP A 214 -9.90 -40.69 2.49
CA ASP A 214 -10.92 -41.17 1.56
C ASP A 214 -10.26 -41.96 0.40
N PRO A 215 -10.81 -43.13 0.03
CA PRO A 215 -10.30 -43.90 -1.11
C PRO A 215 -10.25 -43.12 -2.43
N GLU A 216 -11.07 -42.08 -2.56
CA GLU A 216 -11.08 -41.19 -3.73
C GLU A 216 -9.76 -40.46 -3.94
N ILE A 217 -8.95 -40.27 -2.86
CA ILE A 217 -7.67 -39.55 -2.92
C ILE A 217 -6.69 -40.18 -3.92
N PHE A 218 -6.70 -41.53 -4.04
CA PHE A 218 -5.84 -42.28 -4.95
C PHE A 218 -6.10 -42.02 -6.45
N TRP A 219 -7.25 -41.42 -6.78
CA TRP A 219 -7.57 -40.97 -8.14
C TRP A 219 -7.14 -39.54 -8.41
N LEU A 220 -6.80 -38.77 -7.39
CA LEU A 220 -6.53 -37.35 -7.43
C LEU A 220 -5.04 -37.04 -7.31
N ILE A 221 -4.32 -37.75 -6.46
CA ILE A 221 -2.87 -37.65 -6.26
C ILE A 221 -2.21 -39.03 -6.34
N THR A 222 -0.91 -39.07 -6.60
CA THR A 222 -0.15 -40.33 -6.64
C THR A 222 0.13 -40.85 -5.23
N ASP A 223 0.44 -42.16 -5.12
CA ASP A 223 0.83 -42.77 -3.83
C ASP A 223 2.06 -42.08 -3.23
N ASP A 224 3.03 -41.72 -4.08
CA ASP A 224 4.25 -41.02 -3.65
C ASP A 224 3.90 -39.59 -3.12
N GLN A 225 3.01 -38.86 -3.79
CA GLN A 225 2.55 -37.54 -3.33
C GLN A 225 1.79 -37.63 -2.01
N LYS A 226 0.99 -38.69 -1.82
CA LYS A 226 0.28 -38.91 -0.57
C LYS A 226 1.25 -39.20 0.58
N LEU A 227 2.20 -40.13 0.35
CA LEU A 227 3.20 -40.47 1.36
C LEU A 227 4.04 -39.27 1.76
N GLN A 228 4.55 -38.52 0.78
CA GLN A 228 5.30 -37.27 1.01
C GLN A 228 4.48 -36.26 1.83
N LEU A 229 3.22 -36.07 1.47
CA LEU A 229 2.33 -35.16 2.18
C LEU A 229 2.14 -35.56 3.64
N GLU A 230 1.92 -36.85 3.91
CA GLU A 230 1.74 -37.38 5.27
C GLU A 230 3.01 -37.19 6.11
N GLU A 231 4.20 -37.48 5.56
CA GLU A 231 5.49 -37.26 6.21
C GLU A 231 5.77 -35.80 6.51
N GLU A 232 5.52 -34.89 5.54
CA GLU A 232 5.73 -33.46 5.70
C GLU A 232 4.77 -32.83 6.71
N ILE A 233 3.50 -33.27 6.76
CA ILE A 233 2.53 -32.84 7.77
C ILE A 233 2.96 -33.32 9.17
N GLU A 234 3.41 -34.58 9.32
CA GLU A 234 3.88 -35.10 10.61
C GLU A 234 5.07 -34.30 11.13
N LEU A 235 6.03 -33.94 10.26
CA LEU A 235 7.16 -33.08 10.60
C LEU A 235 6.69 -31.68 11.02
N GLN A 236 5.77 -31.10 10.28
CA GLN A 236 5.25 -29.77 10.56
C GLN A 236 4.42 -29.73 11.86
N ASP A 237 3.64 -30.77 12.15
CA ASP A 237 2.87 -30.88 13.39
C ASP A 237 3.77 -31.14 14.61
N GLY A 238 4.96 -31.74 14.41
CA GLY A 238 5.93 -31.99 15.47
C GLY A 238 6.89 -30.84 15.77
N ALA A 239 7.23 -30.02 14.80
CA ALA A 239 8.27 -28.99 14.91
C ALA A 239 7.81 -27.57 14.55
N GLY A 240 6.69 -27.42 13.83
CA GLY A 240 6.19 -26.12 13.40
C GLY A 240 5.46 -25.36 14.51
N ALA A 241 5.35 -24.04 14.36
CA ALA A 241 4.56 -23.20 15.25
C ALA A 241 3.05 -23.47 15.07
N GLU A 242 2.33 -23.58 16.18
CA GLU A 242 0.88 -23.63 16.17
C GLU A 242 0.29 -22.24 15.91
N PHE A 243 -0.93 -22.20 15.36
CA PHE A 243 -1.63 -20.93 15.16
C PHE A 243 -1.98 -20.28 16.50
N ASP A 244 -1.51 -19.06 16.70
CA ASP A 244 -1.80 -18.23 17.85
C ASP A 244 -2.27 -16.84 17.40
N GLN A 245 -3.56 -16.54 17.67
CA GLN A 245 -4.18 -15.26 17.27
C GLN A 245 -3.52 -14.05 17.93
N GLU A 246 -3.00 -14.21 19.15
CA GLU A 246 -2.35 -13.10 19.86
C GLU A 246 -0.99 -12.77 19.23
N LEU A 247 -0.19 -13.79 18.89
CA LEU A 247 1.09 -13.62 18.21
C LEU A 247 0.89 -13.05 16.79
N VAL A 248 -0.13 -13.50 16.07
CA VAL A 248 -0.51 -12.93 14.77
C VAL A 248 -0.87 -11.45 14.91
N SER A 249 -1.69 -11.09 15.89
CA SER A 249 -2.11 -9.70 16.12
C SER A 249 -0.94 -8.79 16.51
N LYS A 250 0.10 -9.32 17.14
CA LYS A 250 1.34 -8.59 17.49
C LYS A 250 2.33 -8.48 16.31
N GLY A 251 2.11 -9.21 15.22
CA GLY A 251 3.05 -9.30 14.10
C GLY A 251 4.30 -10.17 14.40
N GLU A 252 4.20 -11.09 15.36
CA GLU A 252 5.26 -12.02 15.77
C GLU A 252 5.14 -13.39 15.09
N LEU A 253 3.95 -13.72 14.58
CA LEU A 253 3.64 -14.94 13.85
C LEU A 253 2.92 -14.60 12.55
N SER A 254 3.40 -15.16 11.42
CA SER A 254 2.73 -15.02 10.12
C SER A 254 2.05 -16.33 9.73
N PRO A 255 0.71 -16.33 9.58
CA PRO A 255 0.03 -17.44 8.91
C PRO A 255 0.47 -17.52 7.44
N VAL A 256 0.91 -18.71 7.01
CA VAL A 256 1.45 -18.94 5.66
C VAL A 256 0.51 -19.82 4.84
N PHE A 257 0.30 -19.40 3.60
CA PHE A 257 -0.53 -20.09 2.62
C PHE A 257 0.25 -20.31 1.34
N PHE A 258 0.11 -21.49 0.76
CA PHE A 258 0.70 -21.85 -0.51
C PHE A 258 -0.38 -21.89 -1.60
N GLY A 259 -0.02 -21.45 -2.80
CA GLY A 259 -0.97 -21.48 -3.90
C GLY A 259 -0.43 -20.92 -5.22
N SER A 260 -1.32 -20.79 -6.17
CA SER A 260 -1.07 -20.13 -7.45
C SER A 260 -2.21 -19.18 -7.81
N ALA A 261 -1.93 -17.89 -7.76
CA ALA A 261 -2.90 -16.89 -8.18
C ALA A 261 -3.26 -17.03 -9.68
N LEU A 262 -2.32 -17.46 -10.52
CA LEU A 262 -2.57 -17.63 -11.95
C LEU A 262 -3.62 -18.71 -12.22
N THR A 263 -3.54 -19.84 -11.54
CA THR A 263 -4.40 -21.01 -11.73
C THR A 263 -5.59 -21.07 -10.77
N ASN A 264 -5.71 -20.13 -9.84
CA ASN A 264 -6.71 -20.04 -8.74
C ASN A 264 -6.48 -21.04 -7.60
N PHE A 265 -5.39 -21.81 -7.59
CA PHE A 265 -5.14 -22.82 -6.57
C PHE A 265 -4.83 -22.18 -5.21
N GLY A 266 -5.57 -22.56 -4.18
CA GLY A 266 -5.40 -22.08 -2.81
C GLY A 266 -5.89 -20.65 -2.55
N VAL A 267 -6.40 -19.91 -3.56
CA VAL A 267 -6.77 -18.50 -3.40
C VAL A 267 -8.07 -18.33 -2.61
N GLU A 268 -9.09 -19.14 -2.90
CA GLU A 268 -10.36 -19.08 -2.18
C GLU A 268 -10.19 -19.50 -0.72
N THR A 269 -9.47 -20.60 -0.48
CA THR A 269 -9.13 -21.08 0.86
C THR A 269 -8.36 -20.03 1.64
N PHE A 270 -7.36 -19.39 1.00
CA PHE A 270 -6.66 -18.26 1.60
C PHE A 270 -7.64 -17.16 2.03
N LEU A 271 -8.50 -16.71 1.13
CA LEU A 271 -9.43 -15.61 1.42
C LEU A 271 -10.35 -15.95 2.59
N GLN A 272 -10.91 -17.17 2.63
CA GLN A 272 -11.80 -17.62 3.71
C GLN A 272 -11.08 -17.63 5.08
N HIS A 273 -9.90 -18.24 5.17
CA HIS A 273 -9.13 -18.28 6.40
C HIS A 273 -8.62 -16.89 6.81
N PHE A 274 -8.10 -16.12 5.86
CA PHE A 274 -7.61 -14.77 6.11
C PHE A 274 -8.68 -13.86 6.74
N LEU A 275 -9.91 -13.87 6.23
CA LEU A 275 -10.99 -13.02 6.75
C LEU A 275 -11.40 -13.37 8.18
N GLN A 276 -11.21 -14.63 8.59
CA GLN A 276 -11.49 -15.08 9.96
C GLN A 276 -10.32 -14.76 10.91
N MET A 277 -9.07 -14.87 10.42
CA MET A 277 -7.86 -14.70 11.22
C MET A 277 -7.43 -13.23 11.33
N THR A 278 -7.74 -12.40 10.32
CA THR A 278 -7.36 -10.97 10.34
C THR A 278 -8.25 -10.16 11.28
N THR A 279 -7.71 -9.03 11.72
CA THR A 279 -8.37 -8.17 12.70
C THR A 279 -9.50 -7.32 12.09
N SER A 280 -10.48 -6.92 12.92
CA SER A 280 -11.30 -5.74 12.67
C SER A 280 -10.44 -4.47 12.71
N PRO A 281 -10.98 -3.30 12.32
CA PRO A 281 -10.22 -2.05 12.32
C PRO A 281 -9.49 -1.78 13.63
N LEU A 282 -8.19 -1.49 13.52
CA LEU A 282 -7.30 -1.25 14.65
C LEU A 282 -7.39 0.20 15.16
N PRO A 283 -7.11 0.45 16.46
CA PRO A 283 -6.95 1.79 17.00
C PRO A 283 -5.85 2.58 16.29
N ARG A 284 -6.04 3.89 16.13
CA ARG A 284 -5.04 4.80 15.56
C ARG A 284 -4.59 5.81 16.60
N ILE A 285 -3.28 6.03 16.63
CA ILE A 285 -2.65 6.96 17.59
C ILE A 285 -2.93 8.42 17.19
N SER A 286 -3.32 9.21 18.17
CA SER A 286 -3.52 10.65 18.07
C SER A 286 -2.75 11.38 19.18
N ASP A 287 -2.73 12.71 19.14
CA ASP A 287 -2.18 13.57 20.20
C ASP A 287 -2.90 13.40 21.56
N ARG A 288 -4.06 12.72 21.58
CA ARG A 288 -4.84 12.35 22.78
C ARG A 288 -4.66 10.88 23.18
N GLY A 289 -3.78 10.15 22.52
CA GLY A 289 -3.63 8.70 22.64
C GLY A 289 -4.40 7.92 21.57
N PRO A 290 -4.54 6.59 21.73
CA PRO A 290 -5.18 5.74 20.75
C PRO A 290 -6.69 6.04 20.67
N ILE A 291 -7.19 6.19 19.46
CA ILE A 291 -8.62 6.29 19.14
C ILE A 291 -9.08 4.91 18.67
N ASP A 292 -9.88 4.25 19.50
CA ASP A 292 -10.42 2.92 19.21
C ASP A 292 -11.75 3.03 18.45
N PRO A 293 -11.84 2.49 17.22
CA PRO A 293 -13.07 2.52 16.43
C PRO A 293 -14.24 1.80 17.12
N MET A 294 -13.97 0.90 18.08
CA MET A 294 -14.99 0.16 18.82
C MET A 294 -15.55 0.91 20.04
N GLU A 295 -14.91 2.00 20.43
CA GLU A 295 -15.28 2.79 21.62
C GLU A 295 -15.72 4.22 21.26
N GLU A 296 -15.08 4.81 20.22
CA GLU A 296 -15.31 6.20 19.81
C GLU A 296 -16.50 6.30 18.84
N GLY A 297 -17.56 7.01 19.26
CA GLY A 297 -18.78 7.21 18.46
C GLY A 297 -18.72 8.43 17.51
N ASP A 298 -17.85 9.39 17.79
CA ASP A 298 -17.67 10.55 16.91
C ASP A 298 -16.92 10.14 15.63
N PHE A 299 -17.33 10.70 14.50
CA PHE A 299 -16.64 10.47 13.25
C PHE A 299 -15.23 11.05 13.30
N SER A 300 -14.27 10.26 12.87
CA SER A 300 -12.93 10.74 12.58
C SER A 300 -12.30 10.00 11.40
N ALA A 301 -11.48 10.71 10.64
CA ALA A 301 -10.77 10.18 9.48
C ALA A 301 -9.45 10.93 9.27
N PHE A 302 -8.55 10.32 8.53
CA PHE A 302 -7.36 11.00 8.04
C PHE A 302 -7.18 10.78 6.53
N VAL A 303 -6.59 11.79 5.89
CA VAL A 303 -6.26 11.76 4.46
C VAL A 303 -4.94 11.04 4.26
N PHE A 304 -4.93 9.92 3.55
CA PHE A 304 -3.68 9.20 3.26
C PHE A 304 -3.24 9.31 1.81
N LYS A 305 -4.16 9.71 0.92
CA LYS A 305 -3.87 9.83 -0.51
C LYS A 305 -4.71 10.94 -1.13
N ILE A 306 -4.09 11.67 -2.06
CA ILE A 306 -4.78 12.64 -2.93
C ILE A 306 -4.51 12.23 -4.38
N GLN A 307 -5.53 12.28 -5.20
CA GLN A 307 -5.43 11.91 -6.61
C GLN A 307 -6.21 12.89 -7.46
N ALA A 308 -5.56 13.42 -8.50
CA ALA A 308 -6.16 14.35 -9.43
C ALA A 308 -6.24 13.76 -10.84
N ASN A 309 -7.11 14.35 -11.67
CA ASN A 309 -7.23 14.06 -13.10
C ASN A 309 -7.48 12.57 -13.44
N MET A 310 -8.16 11.83 -12.55
CA MET A 310 -8.53 10.44 -12.82
C MET A 310 -9.45 10.32 -14.05
N ASN A 311 -10.23 11.36 -14.34
CA ASN A 311 -11.01 11.47 -15.57
C ASN A 311 -10.48 12.63 -16.42
N LYS A 312 -9.96 12.34 -17.61
CA LYS A 312 -9.44 13.35 -18.54
C LYS A 312 -10.48 14.41 -18.94
N ALA A 313 -11.78 14.05 -18.91
CA ALA A 313 -12.89 14.97 -19.24
C ALA A 313 -13.26 15.91 -18.10
N HIS A 314 -13.01 15.52 -16.86
CA HIS A 314 -13.32 16.30 -15.67
C HIS A 314 -12.04 16.39 -14.84
N ARG A 315 -11.52 17.61 -14.67
CA ARG A 315 -10.36 17.88 -13.82
C ARG A 315 -10.77 17.75 -12.34
N ASP A 316 -11.06 16.50 -11.93
CA ASP A 316 -11.46 16.16 -10.58
C ASP A 316 -10.23 15.93 -9.69
N ARG A 317 -10.36 16.30 -8.43
CA ARG A 317 -9.39 15.99 -7.38
C ARG A 317 -10.14 15.30 -6.25
N ILE A 318 -9.63 14.16 -5.84
CA ILE A 318 -10.24 13.30 -4.81
C ILE A 318 -9.24 13.13 -3.68
N ALA A 319 -9.68 13.37 -2.45
CA ALA A 319 -8.97 13.00 -1.24
C ALA A 319 -9.51 11.65 -0.74
N PHE A 320 -8.62 10.66 -0.64
CA PHE A 320 -8.92 9.37 -0.05
C PHE A 320 -8.67 9.42 1.44
N MET A 321 -9.70 9.06 2.20
CA MET A 321 -9.71 9.12 3.64
C MET A 321 -9.95 7.73 4.21
N ARG A 322 -9.16 7.37 5.23
CA ARG A 322 -9.44 6.23 6.10
C ARG A 322 -10.32 6.72 7.24
N ILE A 323 -11.49 6.13 7.40
CA ILE A 323 -12.36 6.36 8.57
C ILE A 323 -11.79 5.58 9.74
N CYS A 324 -11.47 6.28 10.83
CA CYS A 324 -10.87 5.69 12.02
C CYS A 324 -11.87 5.43 13.14
N SER A 325 -12.97 6.20 13.21
CA SER A 325 -14.03 6.02 14.20
C SER A 325 -15.38 6.52 13.68
N GLY A 326 -16.44 6.05 14.32
CA GLY A 326 -17.80 6.50 14.09
C GLY A 326 -18.40 6.11 12.76
N GLU A 327 -19.41 6.87 12.35
CA GLU A 327 -20.18 6.72 11.11
C GLU A 327 -20.02 7.97 10.24
N PHE A 328 -19.79 7.75 8.96
CA PHE A 328 -19.84 8.78 7.93
C PHE A 328 -21.24 8.83 7.29
N GLU A 329 -21.76 10.04 7.13
CA GLU A 329 -22.96 10.31 6.33
C GLU A 329 -22.66 11.31 5.22
N ALA A 330 -23.21 11.07 4.02
CA ALA A 330 -22.99 11.94 2.87
C ALA A 330 -23.45 13.37 3.16
N GLY A 331 -22.56 14.33 2.91
CA GLY A 331 -22.83 15.75 3.11
C GLY A 331 -22.71 16.22 4.55
N MET A 332 -22.16 15.41 5.46
CA MET A 332 -21.89 15.82 6.84
C MET A 332 -20.85 16.95 6.90
N ASP A 333 -20.97 17.80 7.91
CA ASP A 333 -19.99 18.82 8.23
C ASP A 333 -19.00 18.29 9.26
N VAL A 334 -17.71 18.40 8.97
CA VAL A 334 -16.61 17.96 9.84
C VAL A 334 -15.65 19.12 10.11
N TYR A 335 -14.87 19.02 11.17
CA TYR A 335 -13.81 19.98 11.42
C TYR A 335 -12.51 19.46 10.79
N HIS A 336 -11.92 20.28 9.92
CA HIS A 336 -10.61 20.05 9.32
C HIS A 336 -9.55 20.65 10.27
N MET A 337 -8.79 19.79 10.92
CA MET A 337 -7.90 20.18 12.02
C MET A 337 -6.80 21.12 11.56
N GLN A 338 -6.05 20.74 10.52
CA GLN A 338 -4.93 21.50 9.98
C GLN A 338 -5.40 22.81 9.30
N GLY A 339 -6.58 22.79 8.69
CA GLY A 339 -7.19 23.98 8.09
C GLY A 339 -7.92 24.90 9.08
N GLY A 340 -8.11 24.49 10.35
CA GLY A 340 -8.73 25.28 11.40
C GLY A 340 -10.19 25.67 11.17
N LYS A 341 -10.93 24.94 10.30
CA LYS A 341 -12.29 25.32 9.88
C LYS A 341 -13.21 24.11 9.68
N LYS A 342 -14.51 24.36 9.71
CA LYS A 342 -15.51 23.37 9.31
C LYS A 342 -15.54 23.26 7.78
N VAL A 343 -15.63 22.03 7.30
CA VAL A 343 -15.74 21.69 5.88
C VAL A 343 -16.86 20.68 5.69
N ARG A 344 -17.53 20.75 4.55
CA ARG A 344 -18.56 19.80 4.17
C ARG A 344 -17.97 18.73 3.25
N LEU A 345 -18.15 17.46 3.62
CA LEU A 345 -17.69 16.35 2.80
C LEU A 345 -18.71 16.08 1.69
N SER A 346 -18.37 16.47 0.47
CA SER A 346 -19.26 16.38 -0.69
C SER A 346 -18.84 15.28 -1.65
N GLN A 347 -19.81 14.76 -2.40
CA GLN A 347 -19.62 13.74 -3.43
C GLN A 347 -18.80 12.52 -2.94
N PRO A 348 -19.19 11.90 -1.81
CA PRO A 348 -18.46 10.76 -1.30
C PRO A 348 -18.60 9.56 -2.23
N GLN A 349 -17.48 8.94 -2.54
CA GLN A 349 -17.38 7.83 -3.47
C GLN A 349 -16.64 6.66 -2.84
N GLN A 350 -17.03 5.45 -3.20
CA GLN A 350 -16.27 4.23 -3.00
C GLN A 350 -15.85 3.66 -4.35
N MET A 351 -14.68 3.05 -4.36
CA MET A 351 -14.17 2.38 -5.54
C MET A 351 -14.61 0.92 -5.52
N MET A 352 -15.68 0.61 -6.24
CA MET A 352 -16.19 -0.75 -6.39
C MET A 352 -15.60 -1.36 -7.65
N ALA A 353 -14.51 -2.12 -7.49
CA ALA A 353 -13.73 -2.66 -8.61
C ALA A 353 -13.35 -1.57 -9.63
N SER A 354 -13.94 -1.60 -10.83
CA SER A 354 -13.66 -0.61 -11.90
C SER A 354 -14.56 0.62 -11.89
N GLU A 355 -15.55 0.67 -10.98
CA GLU A 355 -16.57 1.72 -11.00
C GLU A 355 -16.54 2.55 -9.71
N ARG A 356 -16.78 3.85 -9.85
CA ARG A 356 -17.01 4.75 -8.71
C ARG A 356 -18.48 4.74 -8.36
N LYS A 357 -18.80 4.38 -7.12
CA LYS A 357 -20.16 4.39 -6.61
C LYS A 357 -20.31 5.48 -5.55
N MET A 358 -21.30 6.35 -5.74
CA MET A 358 -21.72 7.29 -4.70
C MET A 358 -22.27 6.52 -3.51
N ILE A 359 -21.86 6.91 -2.30
CA ILE A 359 -22.27 6.28 -1.06
C ILE A 359 -23.02 7.27 -0.17
N SER A 360 -23.93 6.77 0.64
CA SER A 360 -24.64 7.55 1.66
C SER A 360 -24.02 7.40 3.04
N LYS A 361 -23.46 6.23 3.35
CA LYS A 361 -22.90 5.87 4.66
C LYS A 361 -21.63 5.06 4.52
N ALA A 362 -20.72 5.24 5.50
CA ALA A 362 -19.53 4.41 5.70
C ALA A 362 -19.16 4.42 7.19
N TYR A 363 -18.29 3.50 7.61
CA TYR A 363 -18.02 3.26 9.03
C TYR A 363 -16.53 3.18 9.31
N GLY A 364 -16.15 3.26 10.59
CA GLY A 364 -14.77 3.01 11.00
C GLY A 364 -14.22 1.74 10.33
N GLY A 365 -13.08 1.87 9.69
CA GLY A 365 -12.48 0.82 8.84
C GLY A 365 -12.63 1.05 7.34
N ASP A 366 -13.67 1.73 6.88
CA ASP A 366 -13.86 2.01 5.45
C ASP A 366 -12.91 3.07 4.92
N ILE A 367 -12.72 3.02 3.61
CA ILE A 367 -12.03 4.06 2.86
C ILE A 367 -13.03 4.73 1.94
N ILE A 368 -13.05 6.06 1.98
CA ILE A 368 -13.89 6.87 1.12
C ILE A 368 -13.05 7.87 0.33
N GLY A 369 -13.43 8.15 -0.90
CA GLY A 369 -12.94 9.30 -1.66
C GLY A 369 -13.94 10.44 -1.59
N VAL A 370 -13.50 11.65 -1.28
CA VAL A 370 -14.34 12.84 -1.33
C VAL A 370 -13.78 13.84 -2.32
N PHE A 371 -14.66 14.63 -2.92
CA PHE A 371 -14.23 15.73 -3.78
C PHE A 371 -13.38 16.71 -2.96
N ASP A 372 -12.21 17.06 -3.50
CA ASP A 372 -11.28 18.00 -2.88
C ASP A 372 -11.19 19.29 -3.72
N PRO A 373 -11.68 20.41 -3.23
CA PRO A 373 -11.50 21.69 -3.92
C PRO A 373 -10.07 22.25 -3.81
N GLY A 374 -9.11 21.47 -3.34
CA GLY A 374 -7.71 21.86 -3.14
C GLY A 374 -7.39 22.33 -1.72
N ILE A 375 -8.16 21.85 -0.74
CA ILE A 375 -8.01 22.24 0.68
C ILE A 375 -7.35 21.16 1.53
N PHE A 376 -7.35 19.91 1.07
CA PHE A 376 -6.79 18.80 1.83
C PHE A 376 -5.33 18.54 1.47
N SER A 377 -4.58 18.09 2.48
CA SER A 377 -3.22 17.57 2.36
C SER A 377 -3.14 16.15 2.92
N ILE A 378 -2.15 15.39 2.48
CA ILE A 378 -1.86 14.07 3.04
C ILE A 378 -1.49 14.24 4.51
N GLY A 379 -2.08 13.42 5.40
CA GLY A 379 -1.92 13.52 6.85
C GLY A 379 -3.00 14.35 7.56
N ASP A 380 -3.85 15.07 6.84
CA ASP A 380 -4.90 15.88 7.45
C ASP A 380 -5.90 15.03 8.24
N THR A 381 -6.29 15.53 9.40
CA THR A 381 -7.29 14.94 10.29
C THR A 381 -8.63 15.66 10.17
N LEU A 382 -9.70 14.88 10.07
CA LEU A 382 -11.07 15.36 10.06
C LEU A 382 -11.85 14.70 11.19
N THR A 383 -12.66 15.47 11.92
CA THR A 383 -13.44 14.94 13.03
C THR A 383 -14.71 15.73 13.30
N THR A 384 -15.71 15.05 13.88
CA THR A 384 -16.91 15.69 14.47
C THR A 384 -16.79 15.86 15.98
N ALA A 385 -15.74 15.30 16.60
CA ALA A 385 -15.54 15.35 18.03
C ALA A 385 -15.49 16.81 18.54
N GLN A 386 -16.15 17.08 19.67
CA GLN A 386 -16.08 18.39 20.32
C GLN A 386 -14.70 18.69 20.87
N ASP A 387 -14.11 17.70 21.53
CA ASP A 387 -12.74 17.70 21.99
C ASP A 387 -11.84 17.26 20.82
N LYS A 388 -11.25 18.25 20.16
CA LYS A 388 -10.52 18.08 18.90
C LYS A 388 -9.16 17.47 19.13
N PHE A 389 -8.72 16.65 18.17
CA PHE A 389 -7.42 15.98 18.18
C PHE A 389 -6.89 15.85 16.75
N THR A 390 -5.60 15.57 16.64
CA THR A 390 -4.93 15.25 15.40
C THR A 390 -4.33 13.86 15.45
N TYR A 391 -4.44 13.11 14.35
CA TYR A 391 -3.70 11.87 14.20
C TYR A 391 -2.22 12.16 13.96
N GLU A 392 -1.36 11.22 14.35
CA GLU A 392 0.04 11.27 13.95
C GLU A 392 0.16 11.44 12.44
N GLY A 393 0.99 12.39 12.03
CA GLY A 393 1.25 12.68 10.63
C GLY A 393 1.88 11.49 9.89
N ILE A 394 1.77 11.51 8.57
CA ILE A 394 2.44 10.52 7.73
C ILE A 394 3.85 11.05 7.44
N PRO A 395 4.90 10.32 7.83
CA PRO A 395 6.28 10.75 7.57
C PRO A 395 6.53 10.89 6.07
N THR A 396 7.30 11.91 5.70
CA THR A 396 7.75 12.11 4.31
C THR A 396 9.16 11.52 4.16
N PHE A 397 9.36 10.67 3.16
CA PHE A 397 10.67 10.10 2.88
C PHE A 397 11.60 11.16 2.29
N ALA A 398 12.87 11.10 2.68
CA ALA A 398 13.89 11.90 2.05
C ALA A 398 14.08 11.47 0.59
N PRO A 399 14.03 12.39 -0.39
CA PRO A 399 14.40 12.08 -1.76
C PRO A 399 15.88 11.68 -1.88
N GLU A 400 16.15 10.75 -2.79
CA GLU A 400 17.49 10.27 -3.10
C GLU A 400 18.03 10.80 -4.45
N HIS A 401 17.11 11.32 -5.30
CA HIS A 401 17.44 11.85 -6.61
C HIS A 401 16.84 13.23 -6.81
N PHE A 402 17.61 14.13 -7.39
CA PHE A 402 17.22 15.52 -7.59
C PHE A 402 17.42 15.96 -9.02
N ALA A 403 16.47 16.72 -9.55
CA ALA A 403 16.59 17.34 -10.87
C ALA A 403 16.04 18.76 -10.87
N ARG A 404 16.66 19.64 -11.62
CA ARG A 404 16.11 20.92 -11.98
C ARG A 404 15.11 20.75 -13.11
N VAL A 405 13.92 21.32 -12.96
CA VAL A 405 12.83 21.15 -13.91
C VAL A 405 12.45 22.50 -14.51
N ARG A 406 12.42 22.55 -15.84
CA ARG A 406 12.03 23.76 -16.59
C ARG A 406 11.07 23.39 -17.71
N GLN A 407 10.05 24.23 -17.93
CA GLN A 407 9.21 24.10 -19.11
C GLN A 407 10.00 24.51 -20.37
N VAL A 408 9.74 23.81 -21.47
CA VAL A 408 10.35 24.13 -22.78
C VAL A 408 9.73 25.40 -23.35
N ASP A 409 8.41 25.50 -23.31
CA ASP A 409 7.67 26.67 -23.76
C ASP A 409 7.35 27.62 -22.60
N THR A 410 7.94 28.82 -22.63
CA THR A 410 7.73 29.86 -21.61
C THR A 410 6.29 30.36 -21.53
N MET A 411 5.52 30.27 -22.62
CA MET A 411 4.10 30.65 -22.65
C MET A 411 3.22 29.73 -21.78
N LYS A 412 3.69 28.51 -21.50
CA LYS A 412 2.97 27.50 -20.69
C LYS A 412 3.32 27.55 -19.20
N ARG A 413 3.93 28.65 -18.71
CA ARG A 413 4.36 28.77 -17.31
C ARG A 413 3.21 28.56 -16.30
N LYS A 414 2.01 29.07 -16.58
CA LYS A 414 0.85 28.87 -15.67
C LYS A 414 0.45 27.39 -15.57
N GLN A 415 0.40 26.69 -16.70
CA GLN A 415 0.08 25.26 -16.76
C GLN A 415 1.18 24.45 -16.05
N PHE A 416 2.44 24.81 -16.27
CA PHE A 416 3.59 24.19 -15.62
C PHE A 416 3.51 24.28 -14.10
N ILE A 417 3.38 25.49 -13.55
CA ILE A 417 3.28 25.71 -12.10
C ILE A 417 2.07 25.00 -11.51
N LYS A 418 0.91 25.04 -12.19
CA LYS A 418 -0.28 24.33 -11.76
C LYS A 418 -0.04 22.82 -11.73
N GLY A 419 0.49 22.26 -12.80
CA GLY A 419 0.71 20.81 -12.94
C GLY A 419 1.71 20.28 -11.93
N ILE A 420 2.86 20.92 -11.81
CA ILE A 420 3.91 20.45 -10.91
C ILE A 420 3.49 20.53 -9.43
N ASN A 421 2.79 21.61 -9.04
CA ASN A 421 2.26 21.74 -7.67
C ASN A 421 1.19 20.68 -7.38
N GLN A 422 0.32 20.38 -8.34
CA GLN A 422 -0.72 19.37 -8.15
C GLN A 422 -0.12 17.97 -8.01
N ILE A 423 0.86 17.63 -8.85
CA ILE A 423 1.57 16.35 -8.76
C ILE A 423 2.34 16.21 -7.42
N ALA A 424 2.92 17.31 -6.92
CA ALA A 424 3.56 17.34 -5.61
C ALA A 424 2.57 17.18 -4.45
N GLN A 425 1.39 17.78 -4.54
CA GLN A 425 0.33 17.62 -3.53
C GLN A 425 -0.25 16.21 -3.48
N GLU A 426 -0.17 15.47 -4.58
CA GLU A 426 -0.48 14.03 -4.60
C GLU A 426 0.64 13.19 -3.96
N GLY A 427 1.80 13.81 -3.66
CA GLY A 427 2.96 13.15 -3.08
C GLY A 427 3.78 12.32 -4.07
N ALA A 428 3.56 12.46 -5.37
CA ALA A 428 4.34 11.73 -6.38
C ALA A 428 5.77 12.28 -6.53
N ILE A 429 5.98 13.53 -6.16
CA ILE A 429 7.27 14.23 -6.16
C ILE A 429 7.33 15.21 -4.98
N GLN A 430 8.53 15.63 -4.62
CA GLN A 430 8.74 16.74 -3.70
C GLN A 430 9.34 17.93 -4.45
N ILE A 431 8.91 19.15 -4.11
CA ILE A 431 9.36 20.38 -4.75
C ILE A 431 10.15 21.20 -3.76
N PHE A 432 11.29 21.66 -4.22
CA PHE A 432 12.16 22.57 -3.50
C PHE A 432 12.44 23.82 -4.33
N GLN A 433 12.62 24.93 -3.64
CA GLN A 433 13.00 26.20 -4.22
C GLN A 433 14.35 26.61 -3.64
N GLU A 434 15.22 27.17 -4.46
CA GLU A 434 16.47 27.72 -3.99
C GLU A 434 16.23 28.85 -3.00
N TYR A 435 16.97 28.85 -1.89
CA TYR A 435 16.84 29.90 -0.88
C TYR A 435 17.28 31.25 -1.44
N ASN A 436 16.54 32.31 -1.16
CA ASN A 436 16.76 33.69 -1.65
C ASN A 436 16.64 33.92 -3.17
N THR A 437 16.16 32.94 -3.92
CA THR A 437 15.78 33.13 -5.33
C THR A 437 14.26 33.05 -5.49
N GLY A 438 13.73 33.73 -6.50
CA GLY A 438 12.30 33.65 -6.83
C GLY A 438 11.93 32.24 -7.34
N MET A 439 10.64 32.01 -7.61
CA MET A 439 10.11 30.73 -8.13
C MET A 439 10.64 30.32 -9.52
N GLU A 440 11.74 30.88 -9.98
CA GLU A 440 12.23 30.67 -11.34
C GLU A 440 12.91 29.32 -11.54
N GLU A 441 13.52 28.77 -10.49
CA GLU A 441 14.17 27.47 -10.53
C GLU A 441 13.49 26.50 -9.55
N ILE A 442 12.83 25.50 -10.12
CA ILE A 442 12.20 24.43 -9.36
C ILE A 442 13.13 23.22 -9.35
N ILE A 443 13.47 22.76 -8.15
CA ILE A 443 14.16 21.50 -7.92
C ILE A 443 13.11 20.48 -7.52
N VAL A 444 13.11 19.34 -8.20
CA VAL A 444 12.27 18.20 -7.87
C VAL A 444 13.13 17.13 -7.24
N GLY A 445 12.68 16.62 -6.08
CA GLY A 445 13.25 15.46 -5.42
C GLY A 445 12.31 14.27 -5.54
N VAL A 446 12.89 13.09 -5.77
CA VAL A 446 12.17 11.82 -5.88
C VAL A 446 12.94 10.70 -5.18
N VAL A 447 12.24 9.67 -4.73
CA VAL A 447 12.85 8.48 -4.12
C VAL A 447 13.48 7.57 -5.19
N GLY A 448 12.86 7.48 -6.37
CA GLY A 448 13.36 6.67 -7.47
C GLY A 448 13.26 7.37 -8.82
N VAL A 449 14.16 7.03 -9.71
CA VAL A 449 14.33 7.74 -11.02
C VAL A 449 13.12 7.61 -11.95
N LEU A 450 12.35 6.52 -11.85
CA LEU A 450 11.13 6.36 -12.65
C LEU A 450 10.06 7.40 -12.34
N GLN A 451 10.08 8.01 -11.17
CA GLN A 451 9.16 9.11 -10.83
C GLN A 451 9.38 10.35 -11.71
N PHE A 452 10.61 10.58 -12.22
CA PHE A 452 10.87 11.64 -13.22
C PHE A 452 10.18 11.35 -14.55
N ASP A 453 10.17 10.09 -14.99
CA ASP A 453 9.47 9.70 -16.22
C ASP A 453 7.94 9.87 -16.07
N VAL A 454 7.41 9.50 -14.90
CA VAL A 454 5.99 9.71 -14.57
C VAL A 454 5.67 11.21 -14.54
N LEU A 455 6.51 12.03 -13.93
CA LEU A 455 6.36 13.49 -13.91
C LEU A 455 6.30 14.06 -15.33
N LYS A 456 7.25 13.67 -16.18
CA LYS A 456 7.30 14.11 -17.58
C LYS A 456 6.05 13.70 -18.33
N TYR A 457 5.68 12.44 -18.26
CA TYR A 457 4.48 11.89 -18.89
C TYR A 457 3.21 12.63 -18.46
N ARG A 458 3.02 12.86 -17.16
CA ARG A 458 1.85 13.54 -16.61
C ARG A 458 1.78 14.99 -17.03
N LEU A 459 2.89 15.75 -16.96
CA LEU A 459 2.92 17.14 -17.40
C LEU A 459 2.61 17.28 -18.90
N GLU A 460 3.10 16.38 -19.73
CA GLU A 460 2.81 16.37 -21.16
C GLU A 460 1.33 16.03 -21.45
N ASN A 461 0.82 14.95 -20.85
CA ASN A 461 -0.49 14.40 -21.21
C ASN A 461 -1.68 15.02 -20.46
N GLU A 462 -1.48 15.48 -19.22
CA GLU A 462 -2.55 16.07 -18.39
C GLU A 462 -2.57 17.60 -18.46
N TYR A 463 -1.40 18.23 -18.61
CA TYR A 463 -1.26 19.70 -18.57
C TYR A 463 -0.79 20.30 -19.89
N ASN A 464 -0.46 19.46 -20.89
CA ASN A 464 0.07 19.88 -22.20
C ASN A 464 1.35 20.73 -22.06
N VAL A 465 2.26 20.31 -21.17
CA VAL A 465 3.52 21.01 -20.89
C VAL A 465 4.69 20.06 -21.11
N GLU A 466 5.54 20.37 -22.07
CA GLU A 466 6.81 19.72 -22.27
C GLU A 466 7.85 20.30 -21.30
N ILE A 467 8.66 19.42 -20.66
CA ILE A 467 9.69 19.80 -19.70
C ILE A 467 11.07 19.29 -20.08
N ARG A 468 12.09 19.98 -19.57
CA ARG A 468 13.48 19.53 -19.52
C ARG A 468 13.84 19.23 -18.07
N LEU A 469 14.49 18.08 -17.88
CA LEU A 469 15.05 17.63 -16.62
C LEU A 469 16.57 17.71 -16.71
N GLU A 470 17.18 18.37 -15.74
CA GLU A 470 18.62 18.45 -15.56
C GLU A 470 18.96 17.81 -14.21
N ASN A 471 19.57 16.63 -14.24
CA ASN A 471 19.93 15.91 -13.02
C ASN A 471 20.94 16.72 -12.21
N LEU A 472 20.72 16.76 -10.89
CA LEU A 472 21.60 17.41 -9.94
C LEU A 472 22.40 16.36 -9.16
N PRO A 473 23.62 16.69 -8.70
CA PRO A 473 24.52 15.72 -8.07
C PRO A 473 24.20 15.46 -6.59
N TYR A 474 23.04 15.90 -6.10
CA TYR A 474 22.66 15.71 -4.70
C TYR A 474 22.09 14.32 -4.48
N GLU A 475 22.47 13.70 -3.37
CA GLU A 475 21.98 12.40 -2.92
C GLU A 475 21.31 12.46 -1.54
N TYR A 476 21.54 13.55 -0.78
CA TYR A 476 21.06 13.70 0.57
C TYR A 476 20.32 15.03 0.76
N ILE A 477 19.25 14.96 1.51
CA ILE A 477 18.51 16.12 2.01
C ILE A 477 18.45 16.06 3.54
N ARG A 478 18.53 17.23 4.19
CA ARG A 478 18.38 17.35 5.64
C ARG A 478 17.51 18.55 5.99
N TRP A 479 16.61 18.35 6.89
CA TRP A 479 15.78 19.41 7.48
C TRP A 479 16.53 20.05 8.63
N ILE A 480 16.38 21.37 8.76
CA ILE A 480 16.96 22.12 9.87
C ILE A 480 15.96 22.17 11.00
N GLU A 481 16.31 21.59 12.15
CA GLU A 481 15.43 21.56 13.33
C GLU A 481 15.42 22.88 14.12
N ASN A 482 16.49 23.65 14.02
CA ASN A 482 16.65 24.88 14.77
C ASN A 482 15.92 26.03 14.08
N GLU A 483 14.81 26.50 14.65
CA GLU A 483 14.05 27.65 14.13
C GLU A 483 14.83 28.98 14.20
N GLU A 484 15.85 29.06 15.07
CA GLU A 484 16.62 30.30 15.35
C GLU A 484 17.89 30.44 14.46
N ILE A 485 18.23 29.47 13.60
CA ILE A 485 19.44 29.54 12.79
C ILE A 485 19.25 30.50 11.62
N ASP A 486 20.13 31.49 11.54
CA ASP A 486 20.24 32.40 10.41
C ASP A 486 20.87 31.68 9.20
N LEU A 487 20.04 31.30 8.24
CA LEU A 487 20.45 30.58 7.04
C LEU A 487 21.48 31.36 6.19
N ASP A 488 21.46 32.70 6.24
CA ASP A 488 22.42 33.52 5.47
C ASP A 488 23.84 33.37 6.03
N LYS A 489 23.97 33.16 7.33
CA LYS A 489 25.25 32.96 8.01
C LYS A 489 25.74 31.51 8.01
N LEU A 490 24.86 30.57 7.65
CA LEU A 490 25.20 29.16 7.66
C LEU A 490 26.32 28.85 6.64
N THR A 491 27.41 28.29 7.13
CA THR A 491 28.61 27.98 6.34
C THR A 491 28.63 26.48 6.02
N GLY A 492 28.62 26.16 4.74
CA GLY A 492 28.69 24.78 4.26
C GLY A 492 29.89 24.52 3.35
N THR A 493 29.88 23.35 2.72
CA THR A 493 30.78 23.03 1.62
C THR A 493 30.32 23.71 0.33
N SER A 494 31.21 23.88 -0.64
CA SER A 494 30.89 24.56 -1.91
C SER A 494 29.80 23.86 -2.74
N ASP A 495 29.56 22.60 -2.47
CA ASP A 495 28.58 21.72 -3.12
C ASP A 495 27.27 21.57 -2.33
N MET A 496 27.18 22.18 -1.13
CA MET A 496 25.92 22.26 -0.38
C MET A 496 24.97 23.30 -0.99
N LYS A 497 23.68 22.99 -1.04
CA LYS A 497 22.66 23.92 -1.51
C LYS A 497 21.60 24.18 -0.45
N LYS A 498 21.30 25.47 -0.21
CA LYS A 498 20.21 25.90 0.67
C LYS A 498 18.92 25.97 -0.14
N VAL A 499 17.90 25.28 0.31
CA VAL A 499 16.58 25.23 -0.33
C VAL A 499 15.46 25.39 0.70
N LYS A 500 14.24 25.61 0.24
CA LYS A 500 13.02 25.59 1.04
C LYS A 500 11.98 24.70 0.36
N ASP A 501 11.14 24.05 1.15
CA ASP A 501 9.99 23.30 0.67
C ASP A 501 8.81 24.24 0.31
N LEU A 502 7.69 23.65 -0.14
CA LEU A 502 6.47 24.41 -0.47
C LEU A 502 5.83 25.10 0.74
N LYS A 503 6.12 24.64 1.97
CA LYS A 503 5.65 25.26 3.22
C LYS A 503 6.60 26.38 3.71
N GLY A 504 7.77 26.52 3.06
CA GLY A 504 8.78 27.50 3.41
C GLY A 504 9.81 27.03 4.44
N HIS A 505 9.78 25.75 4.83
CA HIS A 505 10.77 25.21 5.76
C HIS A 505 12.13 25.14 5.09
N PRO A 506 13.20 25.54 5.81
CA PRO A 506 14.55 25.50 5.30
C PRO A 506 15.14 24.10 5.30
N LEU A 507 15.85 23.76 4.23
CA LEU A 507 16.52 22.47 4.05
C LEU A 507 17.88 22.66 3.38
N LEU A 508 18.70 21.64 3.52
CA LEU A 508 20.02 21.58 2.89
C LEU A 508 20.12 20.33 2.01
N LEU A 509 20.61 20.53 0.78
CA LEU A 509 20.97 19.45 -0.14
C LEU A 509 22.48 19.21 -0.09
N PHE A 510 22.88 17.94 -0.09
CA PHE A 510 24.28 17.52 -0.02
C PHE A 510 24.59 16.45 -1.07
N VAL A 511 25.82 16.46 -1.55
CA VAL A 511 26.33 15.47 -2.51
C VAL A 511 26.74 14.17 -1.82
N ASN A 512 27.23 14.24 -0.57
CA ASN A 512 27.71 13.09 0.19
C ASN A 512 27.63 13.32 1.71
N GLU A 513 27.80 12.26 2.50
CA GLU A 513 27.77 12.33 3.96
C GLU A 513 28.89 13.18 4.58
N TRP A 514 30.05 13.26 3.91
CA TRP A 514 31.14 14.09 4.41
C TRP A 514 30.73 15.57 4.43
N SER A 515 30.05 16.04 3.38
CA SER A 515 29.52 17.41 3.31
C SER A 515 28.54 17.71 4.43
N ILE A 516 27.72 16.72 4.86
CA ILE A 516 26.81 16.85 6.01
C ILE A 516 27.61 17.08 7.28
N ARG A 517 28.59 16.22 7.59
CA ARG A 517 29.43 16.31 8.78
C ARG A 517 30.18 17.65 8.85
N MET A 518 30.82 18.02 7.75
CA MET A 518 31.54 19.29 7.66
C MET A 518 30.65 20.51 7.88
N THR A 519 29.40 20.45 7.44
CA THR A 519 28.44 21.55 7.65
C THR A 519 28.02 21.63 9.11
N ILE A 520 27.78 20.51 9.77
CA ILE A 520 27.50 20.47 11.22
C ILE A 520 28.68 21.02 12.02
N ASP A 521 29.90 20.56 11.71
CA ASP A 521 31.13 20.98 12.42
C ASP A 521 31.44 22.47 12.29
N ARG A 522 31.03 23.11 11.18
CA ARG A 522 31.26 24.54 10.93
C ARG A 522 30.20 25.47 11.51
N ASN A 523 29.09 24.90 12.02
CA ASN A 523 27.96 25.69 12.52
C ASN A 523 27.55 25.19 13.90
N ASP A 524 28.07 25.83 14.94
CA ASP A 524 27.77 25.47 16.32
C ASP A 524 26.25 25.47 16.59
N GLY A 525 25.78 24.35 17.13
CA GLY A 525 24.37 24.16 17.47
C GLY A 525 23.45 23.78 16.32
N LEU A 526 23.94 23.63 15.08
CA LEU A 526 23.14 23.17 13.94
C LEU A 526 22.67 21.73 14.16
N LYS A 527 21.34 21.53 14.15
CA LYS A 527 20.71 20.22 14.22
C LYS A 527 20.00 19.90 12.90
N LEU A 528 20.41 18.79 12.32
CA LEU A 528 19.85 18.29 11.05
C LEU A 528 19.15 16.96 11.29
N THR A 529 17.99 16.78 10.66
CA THR A 529 17.22 15.52 10.67
C THR A 529 16.99 14.99 9.26
N GLU A 530 16.83 13.68 9.15
CA GLU A 530 16.50 12.98 7.89
C GLU A 530 15.01 13.01 7.57
N PHE A 531 14.18 13.40 8.53
CA PHE A 531 12.73 13.39 8.38
C PHE A 531 12.17 14.79 8.47
N GLY A 532 11.31 15.15 7.52
CA GLY A 532 10.53 16.38 7.59
C GLY A 532 9.47 16.30 8.68
N ARG A 533 9.26 17.38 9.41
CA ARG A 533 8.05 17.53 10.23
C ARG A 533 6.87 17.79 9.30
N SER A 534 5.85 16.91 9.35
CA SER A 534 4.58 17.05 8.62
C SER A 534 3.76 18.24 9.11
#